data_c1dac27345d978ef923b0c49e75c5b85
#
_entry.id   c1dac27345d978ef923b0c49e75c5b85
#
_cell.length_a   1.000
_cell.length_b   1.000
_cell.length_c   1.000
_cell.angle_alpha   90.00
_cell.angle_beta   90.00
_cell.angle_gamma   90.00
#
_symmetry.space_group_name_H-M   'P 1'
#
loop_
_entity.id
_entity.type
_entity.pdbx_description
1 polymer ?
#
loop_
_entity_poly.entity_id
_entity_poly.type
_entity_poly.pdbx_seq_one_letter_code
_entity_poly.pdbx_strand_id
1 'polypeptide(L)'
;STGYAFIGDKWFENPSDLMITLTQNSEVLTRIDSIIAQVDKTQPERRGNIVYRQGLASSNPTHPNLNNEDDIAEFRLADIVISPSCVEITQDLITDCRGSSECPWVTSLIYQVDTSTLYAQWYAAYQKYYEDQEAEHDAFFTEFKQKMSDFFTTEETSFTEWFEKMKGQLSLFEPDFLKD
;
A
#
# COMPACT_ATOMS: atom_id res chain seq x y z
N SER A 1 -29.51 5.97 15.58
CA SER A 1 -29.73 5.96 14.12
C SER A 1 -29.81 4.54 13.59
N THR A 2 -30.43 4.38 12.44
CA THR A 2 -30.48 3.12 11.69
C THR A 2 -29.14 2.86 11.00
N GLY A 3 -28.82 1.61 10.70
CA GLY A 3 -27.58 1.27 9.99
C GLY A 3 -27.38 -0.22 9.80
N TYR A 4 -26.36 -0.52 9.01
CA TYR A 4 -25.95 -1.90 8.73
C TYR A 4 -24.49 -2.08 9.17
N ALA A 5 -24.17 -3.26 9.69
CA ALA A 5 -22.80 -3.66 9.97
C ALA A 5 -22.51 -5.05 9.42
N PHE A 6 -21.28 -5.24 8.95
CA PHE A 6 -20.77 -6.53 8.54
C PHE A 6 -19.56 -6.87 9.42
N ILE A 7 -19.68 -7.91 10.24
CA ILE A 7 -18.67 -8.30 11.21
C ILE A 7 -18.32 -9.76 10.99
N GLY A 8 -17.08 -10.02 10.61
CA GLY A 8 -16.64 -11.37 10.24
C GLY A 8 -17.40 -11.87 9.01
N ASP A 9 -18.15 -12.95 9.18
CA ASP A 9 -18.98 -13.60 8.15
C ASP A 9 -20.47 -13.28 8.27
N LYS A 10 -20.84 -12.33 9.15
CA LYS A 10 -22.22 -11.99 9.48
C LYS A 10 -22.50 -10.53 9.23
N TRP A 11 -23.70 -10.29 8.76
CA TRP A 11 -24.24 -8.93 8.71
C TRP A 11 -25.44 -8.80 9.62
N PHE A 12 -25.67 -7.61 10.14
CA PHE A 12 -26.88 -7.31 10.87
C PHE A 12 -27.35 -5.89 10.57
N GLU A 13 -28.62 -5.67 10.81
CA GLU A 13 -29.27 -4.40 10.62
C GLU A 13 -29.76 -3.88 11.98
N ASN A 14 -29.54 -2.59 12.21
CA ASN A 14 -30.24 -1.83 13.23
C ASN A 14 -31.35 -1.03 12.54
N PRO A 15 -32.61 -1.53 12.54
CA PRO A 15 -33.68 -0.96 11.70
C PRO A 15 -34.31 0.30 12.30
N SER A 16 -34.01 0.61 13.55
CA SER A 16 -34.62 1.76 14.27
C SER A 16 -33.57 2.47 15.14
N ASP A 17 -33.92 3.64 15.59
CA ASP A 17 -33.08 4.35 16.57
C ASP A 17 -32.97 3.55 17.86
N LEU A 18 -31.74 3.34 18.27
CA LEU A 18 -31.40 2.67 19.52
C LEU A 18 -31.09 3.71 20.59
N MET A 19 -31.85 3.66 21.68
CA MET A 19 -31.59 4.45 22.89
C MET A 19 -30.68 3.66 23.82
N ILE A 20 -29.50 4.20 24.12
CA ILE A 20 -28.55 3.60 25.02
C ILE A 20 -28.49 4.44 26.29
N THR A 21 -28.83 3.80 27.42
CA THR A 21 -28.71 4.45 28.73
C THR A 21 -27.32 4.24 29.28
N LEU A 22 -26.60 5.33 29.48
CA LEU A 22 -25.27 5.30 30.09
C LEU A 22 -25.40 5.33 31.62
N THR A 23 -24.51 4.59 32.27
CA THR A 23 -24.42 4.63 33.74
C THR A 23 -23.76 5.94 34.17
N GLN A 24 -24.38 6.64 35.10
CA GLN A 24 -23.83 7.87 35.66
C GLN A 24 -22.45 7.55 36.32
N ASN A 25 -21.50 8.43 36.09
CA ASN A 25 -20.19 8.33 36.75
C ASN A 25 -20.25 9.00 38.13
N SER A 26 -20.29 8.21 39.18
CA SER A 26 -20.23 8.67 40.57
C SER A 26 -18.82 8.75 41.12
N GLU A 27 -17.84 8.27 40.36
CA GLU A 27 -16.41 8.26 40.73
C GLU A 27 -15.80 9.67 40.70
N VAL A 28 -14.73 9.85 41.42
CA VAL A 28 -13.95 11.11 41.41
C VAL A 28 -13.10 11.21 40.12
N LEU A 29 -12.95 10.09 39.42
CA LEU A 29 -12.07 9.93 38.25
C LEU A 29 -12.90 9.79 36.96
N THR A 30 -12.31 10.20 35.87
CA THR A 30 -12.87 10.02 34.51
C THR A 30 -12.81 8.56 34.09
N ARG A 31 -13.79 8.12 33.29
CA ARG A 31 -13.76 6.83 32.61
C ARG A 31 -14.10 7.01 31.13
N ILE A 32 -13.79 6.01 30.33
CA ILE A 32 -14.14 5.93 28.90
C ILE A 32 -15.00 4.71 28.70
N ASP A 33 -16.24 4.93 28.27
CA ASP A 33 -17.19 3.87 27.94
C ASP A 33 -17.22 3.66 26.42
N SER A 34 -17.57 2.47 25.96
CA SER A 34 -17.58 2.15 24.54
C SER A 34 -18.94 1.66 24.06
N ILE A 35 -19.30 2.06 22.86
CA ILE A 35 -20.40 1.49 22.08
C ILE A 35 -19.81 0.53 21.08
N ILE A 36 -20.26 -0.72 21.12
CA ILE A 36 -19.65 -1.85 20.43
C ILE A 36 -20.72 -2.52 19.57
N ALA A 37 -20.41 -2.78 18.32
CA ALA A 37 -21.17 -3.70 17.50
C ALA A 37 -20.60 -5.13 17.73
N GLN A 38 -21.46 -6.04 18.17
CA GLN A 38 -21.08 -7.39 18.54
C GLN A 38 -21.88 -8.43 17.73
N VAL A 39 -21.21 -9.45 17.26
CA VAL A 39 -21.83 -10.69 16.80
C VAL A 39 -21.43 -11.79 17.77
N ASP A 40 -22.43 -12.38 18.43
CA ASP A 40 -22.26 -13.50 19.37
C ASP A 40 -22.92 -14.75 18.80
N LYS A 41 -22.08 -15.73 18.41
CA LYS A 41 -22.52 -17.01 17.83
C LYS A 41 -22.88 -18.05 18.90
N THR A 42 -22.55 -17.78 20.18
CA THR A 42 -22.89 -18.66 21.31
C THR A 42 -24.38 -18.56 21.65
N GLN A 43 -25.02 -17.41 21.33
CA GLN A 43 -26.42 -17.19 21.59
C GLN A 43 -27.29 -18.00 20.62
N PRO A 44 -28.47 -18.52 21.07
CA PRO A 44 -29.35 -19.34 20.24
C PRO A 44 -29.78 -18.64 18.95
N GLU A 45 -29.91 -17.33 18.99
CA GLU A 45 -30.39 -16.52 17.87
C GLU A 45 -29.27 -16.03 16.95
N ARG A 46 -28.02 -16.12 17.38
CA ARG A 46 -26.83 -15.74 16.58
C ARG A 46 -26.94 -14.37 15.92
N ARG A 47 -27.38 -13.37 16.70
CA ARG A 47 -27.64 -12.02 16.21
C ARG A 47 -26.44 -11.09 16.35
N GLY A 48 -26.42 -10.06 15.51
CA GLY A 48 -25.66 -8.86 15.79
C GLY A 48 -26.41 -7.97 16.78
N ASN A 49 -25.71 -7.38 17.72
CA ASN A 49 -26.23 -6.46 18.73
C ASN A 49 -25.32 -5.23 18.84
N ILE A 50 -25.94 -4.12 19.28
CA ILE A 50 -25.17 -2.96 19.77
C ILE A 50 -25.09 -3.07 21.28
N VAL A 51 -23.90 -3.12 21.82
CA VAL A 51 -23.62 -3.32 23.24
C VAL A 51 -22.94 -2.08 23.80
N TYR A 52 -23.42 -1.62 24.94
CA TYR A 52 -22.73 -0.64 25.77
C TYR A 52 -21.82 -1.36 26.76
N ARG A 53 -20.56 -0.92 26.82
CA ARG A 53 -19.58 -1.44 27.76
C ARG A 53 -18.97 -0.31 28.55
N GLN A 54 -19.15 -0.38 29.87
CA GLN A 54 -18.62 0.59 30.80
C GLN A 54 -17.11 0.37 30.99
N GLY A 55 -16.34 1.46 30.93
CA GLY A 55 -14.92 1.46 31.25
C GLY A 55 -14.64 1.57 32.74
N LEU A 56 -13.36 1.50 33.08
CA LEU A 56 -12.90 1.66 34.45
C LEU A 56 -12.47 3.11 34.70
N ALA A 57 -13.01 3.71 35.77
CA ALA A 57 -12.61 5.04 36.19
C ALA A 57 -11.17 5.04 36.72
N SER A 58 -10.31 5.89 36.17
CA SER A 58 -8.91 5.98 36.59
C SER A 58 -8.34 7.38 36.30
N SER A 59 -7.14 7.64 36.82
CA SER A 59 -6.39 8.87 36.52
C SER A 59 -5.88 8.92 35.09
N ASN A 60 -5.76 7.77 34.43
CA ASN A 60 -5.46 7.63 33.02
C ASN A 60 -6.44 6.62 32.43
N PRO A 61 -7.69 7.04 32.13
CA PRO A 61 -8.74 6.15 31.70
C PRO A 61 -8.44 5.58 30.31
N THR A 62 -8.70 4.29 30.15
CA THR A 62 -8.64 3.59 28.88
C THR A 62 -10.01 3.02 28.52
N HIS A 63 -10.28 2.89 27.25
CA HIS A 63 -11.50 2.21 26.80
C HIS A 63 -11.45 0.71 27.21
N PRO A 64 -12.62 0.07 27.37
CA PRO A 64 -12.70 -1.36 27.68
C PRO A 64 -12.21 -2.19 26.47
N ASN A 65 -11.58 -3.32 26.74
CA ASN A 65 -11.12 -4.23 25.68
C ASN A 65 -12.27 -4.83 24.88
N LEU A 66 -12.04 -5.03 23.60
CA LEU A 66 -12.91 -5.83 22.75
C LEU A 66 -12.74 -7.32 23.04
N ASN A 67 -13.81 -8.07 22.91
CA ASN A 67 -13.79 -9.53 22.97
C ASN A 67 -13.89 -10.09 21.55
N ASN A 68 -12.80 -10.59 21.01
CA ASN A 68 -12.73 -11.20 19.69
C ASN A 68 -12.22 -12.66 19.84
N GLU A 69 -13.04 -13.48 20.48
CA GLU A 69 -12.86 -14.92 20.60
C GLU A 69 -13.55 -15.66 19.43
N ASP A 70 -13.35 -16.98 19.32
CA ASP A 70 -13.80 -17.78 18.19
C ASP A 70 -15.28 -17.59 17.81
N ASP A 71 -16.15 -17.42 18.81
CA ASP A 71 -17.59 -17.27 18.63
C ASP A 71 -18.12 -15.85 18.85
N ILE A 72 -17.25 -14.91 19.23
CA ILE A 72 -17.60 -13.52 19.47
C ILE A 72 -16.71 -12.63 18.62
N ALA A 73 -17.32 -11.70 17.87
CA ALA A 73 -16.63 -10.69 17.11
C ALA A 73 -17.20 -9.30 17.47
N GLU A 74 -16.31 -8.38 17.80
CA GLU A 74 -16.65 -7.04 18.27
C GLU A 74 -15.91 -5.97 17.50
N PHE A 75 -16.64 -4.91 17.13
CA PHE A 75 -16.10 -3.67 16.58
C PHE A 75 -16.51 -2.49 17.45
N ARG A 76 -15.54 -1.64 17.76
CA ARG A 76 -15.77 -0.41 18.53
C ARG A 76 -16.31 0.67 17.60
N LEU A 77 -17.57 1.07 17.83
CA LEU A 77 -18.20 2.12 17.03
C LEU A 77 -17.85 3.51 17.52
N ALA A 78 -17.87 3.70 18.85
CA ALA A 78 -17.57 4.97 19.48
C ALA A 78 -17.07 4.80 20.91
N ASP A 79 -16.22 5.71 21.35
CA ASP A 79 -15.86 5.89 22.75
C ASP A 79 -16.48 7.17 23.31
N ILE A 80 -16.88 7.13 24.56
CA ILE A 80 -17.54 8.24 25.27
C ILE A 80 -16.77 8.55 26.53
N VAL A 81 -16.25 9.76 26.63
CA VAL A 81 -15.56 10.23 27.83
C VAL A 81 -16.56 10.70 28.86
N ILE A 82 -16.58 10.08 30.03
CA ILE A 82 -17.51 10.40 31.12
C ILE A 82 -16.72 10.92 32.31
N SER A 83 -16.78 12.24 32.48
CA SER A 83 -16.17 12.93 33.61
C SER A 83 -16.95 12.70 34.91
N PRO A 84 -16.31 12.95 36.07
CA PRO A 84 -17.05 12.95 37.36
C PRO A 84 -18.25 13.87 37.31
N SER A 85 -19.39 13.39 37.83
CA SER A 85 -20.66 14.15 37.87
C SER A 85 -21.17 14.62 36.49
N CYS A 86 -20.77 13.98 35.39
CA CYS A 86 -21.30 14.27 34.07
C CYS A 86 -22.81 14.02 34.03
N VAL A 87 -23.58 15.05 33.67
CA VAL A 87 -25.07 15.00 33.61
C VAL A 87 -25.60 14.97 32.18
N GLU A 88 -24.79 15.35 31.21
CA GLU A 88 -25.13 15.42 29.80
C GLU A 88 -23.95 14.95 28.93
N ILE A 89 -24.28 14.20 27.88
CA ILE A 89 -23.28 13.78 26.88
C ILE A 89 -23.41 14.68 25.68
N THR A 90 -22.38 15.46 25.43
CA THR A 90 -22.26 16.34 24.28
C THR A 90 -21.42 15.66 23.18
N GLN A 91 -21.50 16.14 21.95
CA GLN A 91 -20.85 15.51 20.81
C GLN A 91 -19.30 15.51 20.93
N ASP A 92 -18.74 16.48 21.60
CA ASP A 92 -17.29 16.59 21.85
C ASP A 92 -16.74 15.53 22.83
N LEU A 93 -17.62 14.90 23.61
CA LEU A 93 -17.26 13.78 24.48
C LEU A 93 -17.28 12.42 23.74
N ILE A 94 -17.77 12.39 22.51
CA ILE A 94 -17.91 11.19 21.71
C ILE A 94 -16.81 11.15 20.64
N THR A 95 -15.99 10.11 20.69
CA THR A 95 -15.01 9.82 19.64
C THR A 95 -15.56 8.74 18.71
N ASP A 96 -15.68 9.05 17.43
CA ASP A 96 -16.08 8.07 16.40
C ASP A 96 -14.89 7.16 16.09
N CYS A 97 -15.03 5.86 16.32
CA CYS A 97 -13.99 4.85 16.10
C CYS A 97 -14.15 4.12 14.77
N ARG A 98 -15.17 4.45 13.96
CA ARG A 98 -15.37 3.83 12.65
C ARG A 98 -14.26 4.26 11.68
N GLY A 99 -13.75 3.31 10.93
CA GLY A 99 -12.58 3.52 10.06
C GLY A 99 -11.23 3.32 10.73
N SER A 100 -11.21 3.04 12.06
CA SER A 100 -9.99 2.66 12.78
C SER A 100 -9.67 1.17 12.61
N SER A 101 -8.52 0.74 13.16
CA SER A 101 -8.15 -0.69 13.20
C SER A 101 -9.13 -1.56 13.99
N GLU A 102 -9.86 -0.99 14.95
CA GLU A 102 -10.86 -1.69 15.78
C GLU A 102 -12.26 -1.66 15.20
N CYS A 103 -12.50 -0.88 14.13
CA CYS A 103 -13.73 -0.84 13.36
C CYS A 103 -13.47 -0.43 11.91
N PRO A 104 -12.81 -1.27 11.11
CA PRO A 104 -12.48 -0.93 9.73
C PRO A 104 -13.73 -0.82 8.85
N TRP A 105 -13.69 0.05 7.84
CA TRP A 105 -14.79 0.21 6.87
C TRP A 105 -15.02 -1.04 6.02
N VAL A 106 -13.99 -1.84 5.84
CA VAL A 106 -14.04 -3.09 5.06
C VAL A 106 -13.50 -4.22 5.91
N THR A 107 -14.32 -5.25 6.12
CA THR A 107 -13.97 -6.38 6.96
C THR A 107 -13.39 -7.54 6.17
N SER A 108 -12.41 -8.16 6.72
CA SER A 108 -11.80 -9.49 6.58
C SER A 108 -11.48 -10.05 5.19
N LEU A 109 -12.27 -9.92 4.14
CA LEU A 109 -11.92 -10.50 2.83
C LEU A 109 -10.76 -9.79 2.14
N ILE A 110 -10.61 -8.48 2.36
CA ILE A 110 -9.49 -7.69 1.85
C ILE A 110 -8.34 -7.66 2.87
N TYR A 111 -8.63 -7.82 4.14
CA TYR A 111 -7.61 -7.83 5.21
C TYR A 111 -6.75 -9.11 5.22
N GLN A 112 -7.27 -10.21 4.66
CA GLN A 112 -6.54 -11.48 4.56
C GLN A 112 -5.67 -11.62 3.32
N VAL A 113 -5.79 -10.72 2.36
CA VAL A 113 -4.86 -10.71 1.23
C VAL A 113 -3.67 -9.84 1.60
N ASP A 114 -2.67 -10.46 2.23
CA ASP A 114 -1.35 -9.83 2.33
C ASP A 114 -0.76 -9.71 0.91
N THR A 115 -0.95 -8.53 0.33
CA THR A 115 -0.41 -8.20 -1.00
C THR A 115 1.06 -7.80 -0.94
N SER A 116 1.67 -7.72 0.24
CA SER A 116 3.05 -7.28 0.41
C SER A 116 4.04 -8.19 -0.32
N THR A 117 3.86 -9.50 -0.20
CA THR A 117 4.66 -10.50 -0.92
C THR A 117 4.48 -10.41 -2.44
N LEU A 118 3.25 -10.25 -2.90
CA LEU A 118 2.95 -10.08 -4.32
C LEU A 118 3.56 -8.79 -4.88
N TYR A 119 3.44 -7.70 -4.13
CA TYR A 119 4.04 -6.42 -4.50
C TYR A 119 5.57 -6.48 -4.53
N ALA A 120 6.19 -7.14 -3.55
CA ALA A 120 7.64 -7.35 -3.52
C ALA A 120 8.13 -8.19 -4.70
N GLN A 121 7.42 -9.25 -5.05
CA GLN A 121 7.72 -10.09 -6.22
C GLN A 121 7.59 -9.32 -7.54
N TRP A 122 6.52 -8.55 -7.68
CA TRP A 122 6.30 -7.71 -8.86
C TRP A 122 7.38 -6.64 -8.97
N TYR A 123 7.72 -5.98 -7.87
CA TYR A 123 8.77 -4.97 -7.86
C TYR A 123 10.15 -5.55 -8.21
N ALA A 124 10.50 -6.72 -7.66
CA ALA A 124 11.73 -7.41 -7.99
C ALA A 124 11.78 -7.82 -9.48
N ALA A 125 10.69 -8.32 -10.04
CA ALA A 125 10.58 -8.64 -11.46
C ALA A 125 10.71 -7.40 -12.35
N TYR A 126 10.14 -6.28 -11.93
CA TYR A 126 10.23 -5.00 -12.62
C TYR A 126 11.67 -4.46 -12.62
N GLN A 127 12.36 -4.49 -11.48
CA GLN A 127 13.77 -4.09 -11.38
C GLN A 127 14.64 -4.95 -12.27
N LYS A 128 14.46 -6.26 -12.22
CA LYS A 128 15.22 -7.18 -13.09
C LYS A 128 14.98 -6.90 -14.57
N TYR A 129 13.75 -6.63 -14.98
CA TYR A 129 13.45 -6.26 -16.37
C TYR A 129 14.20 -5.00 -16.81
N TYR A 130 14.28 -3.98 -15.96
CA TYR A 130 15.04 -2.76 -16.27
C TYR A 130 16.54 -3.01 -16.36
N GLU A 131 17.11 -3.78 -15.45
CA GLU A 131 18.53 -4.17 -15.49
C GLU A 131 18.86 -4.95 -16.76
N ASP A 132 18.02 -5.91 -17.14
CA ASP A 132 18.20 -6.70 -18.36
C ASP A 132 18.10 -5.80 -19.61
N GLN A 133 17.18 -4.84 -19.68
CA GLN A 133 17.04 -3.88 -20.77
C GLN A 133 18.27 -2.93 -20.87
N GLU A 134 18.76 -2.44 -19.75
CA GLU A 134 19.95 -1.59 -19.71
C GLU A 134 21.20 -2.38 -20.22
N ALA A 135 21.36 -3.60 -19.77
CA ALA A 135 22.45 -4.47 -20.21
C ALA A 135 22.38 -4.79 -21.71
N GLU A 136 21.19 -5.09 -22.26
CA GLU A 136 20.98 -5.32 -23.70
C GLU A 136 21.28 -4.05 -24.51
N HIS A 137 20.87 -2.89 -24.03
CA HIS A 137 21.12 -1.61 -24.65
C HIS A 137 22.64 -1.32 -24.70
N ASP A 138 23.33 -1.49 -23.58
CA ASP A 138 24.78 -1.26 -23.50
C ASP A 138 25.57 -2.23 -24.39
N ALA A 139 25.15 -3.49 -24.44
CA ALA A 139 25.72 -4.48 -25.33
C ALA A 139 25.55 -4.09 -26.82
N PHE A 140 24.34 -3.66 -27.18
CA PHE A 140 24.04 -3.18 -28.54
C PHE A 140 24.90 -1.97 -28.93
N PHE A 141 24.99 -0.95 -28.05
CA PHE A 141 25.82 0.22 -28.32
C PHE A 141 27.31 -0.11 -28.40
N THR A 142 27.79 -1.04 -27.61
CA THR A 142 29.19 -1.49 -27.65
C THR A 142 29.46 -2.18 -28.98
N GLU A 143 28.64 -3.11 -29.41
CA GLU A 143 28.73 -3.79 -30.69
C GLU A 143 28.63 -2.82 -31.87
N PHE A 144 27.69 -1.87 -31.80
CA PHE A 144 27.53 -0.84 -32.84
C PHE A 144 28.77 0.03 -32.96
N LYS A 145 29.35 0.53 -31.86
CA LYS A 145 30.59 1.30 -31.87
C LYS A 145 31.74 0.53 -32.47
N GLN A 146 31.85 -0.77 -32.15
CA GLN A 146 32.89 -1.61 -32.72
C GLN A 146 32.72 -1.76 -34.22
N LYS A 147 31.54 -2.08 -34.70
CA LYS A 147 31.23 -2.20 -36.12
C LYS A 147 31.50 -0.92 -36.89
N MET A 148 31.15 0.23 -36.31
CA MET A 148 31.44 1.55 -36.91
C MET A 148 32.97 1.81 -36.98
N SER A 149 33.69 1.50 -35.93
CA SER A 149 35.15 1.62 -35.91
C SER A 149 35.80 0.73 -36.96
N ASP A 150 35.37 -0.52 -37.05
CA ASP A 150 35.89 -1.48 -38.04
C ASP A 150 35.58 -1.03 -39.47
N PHE A 151 34.38 -0.51 -39.71
CA PHE A 151 33.99 0.05 -41.01
C PHE A 151 34.90 1.22 -41.41
N PHE A 152 35.08 2.21 -40.54
CA PHE A 152 35.92 3.36 -40.83
C PHE A 152 37.39 2.95 -41.07
N THR A 153 37.92 2.01 -40.26
CA THR A 153 39.30 1.50 -40.45
C THR A 153 39.43 0.78 -41.79
N THR A 154 38.45 -0.01 -42.18
CA THR A 154 38.47 -0.73 -43.47
C THR A 154 38.39 0.24 -44.64
N GLU A 155 37.51 1.25 -44.58
CA GLU A 155 37.37 2.27 -45.64
C GLU A 155 38.62 3.14 -45.74
N GLU A 156 39.25 3.53 -44.62
CA GLU A 156 40.51 4.28 -44.62
C GLU A 156 41.64 3.46 -45.26
N THR A 157 41.72 2.18 -44.92
CA THR A 157 42.72 1.28 -45.50
C THR A 157 42.49 1.11 -47.02
N SER A 158 41.26 0.86 -47.41
CA SER A 158 40.88 0.73 -48.84
C SER A 158 41.16 2.00 -49.64
N PHE A 159 40.85 3.16 -49.06
CA PHE A 159 41.15 4.44 -49.68
C PHE A 159 42.65 4.67 -49.81
N THR A 160 43.43 4.36 -48.81
CA THR A 160 44.88 4.52 -48.80
C THR A 160 45.53 3.61 -49.86
N GLU A 161 45.13 2.36 -49.95
CA GLU A 161 45.57 1.41 -50.97
C GLU A 161 45.23 1.88 -52.39
N TRP A 162 44.00 2.36 -52.58
CA TRP A 162 43.58 2.92 -53.86
C TRP A 162 44.42 4.15 -54.23
N PHE A 163 44.62 5.06 -53.28
CA PHE A 163 45.41 6.27 -53.49
C PHE A 163 46.86 5.99 -53.85
N GLU A 164 47.54 5.08 -53.15
CA GLU A 164 48.91 4.69 -53.45
C GLU A 164 49.00 4.00 -54.82
N LYS A 165 48.02 3.19 -55.20
CA LYS A 165 47.95 2.57 -56.52
C LYS A 165 47.80 3.63 -57.61
N MET A 166 46.95 4.62 -57.44
CA MET A 166 46.76 5.73 -58.42
C MET A 166 48.04 6.56 -58.53
N LYS A 167 48.68 6.88 -57.40
CA LYS A 167 49.96 7.59 -57.36
C LYS A 167 51.06 6.83 -58.09
N GLY A 168 51.14 5.52 -57.90
CA GLY A 168 52.08 4.65 -58.60
C GLY A 168 51.81 4.63 -60.11
N GLN A 169 50.58 4.64 -60.53
CA GLN A 169 50.22 4.73 -61.96
C GLN A 169 50.56 6.10 -62.56
N LEU A 170 50.34 7.18 -61.81
CA LEU A 170 50.63 8.55 -62.25
C LEU A 170 52.16 8.73 -62.46
N SER A 171 52.98 8.15 -61.56
CA SER A 171 54.43 8.21 -61.67
C SER A 171 55.01 7.49 -62.95
N LEU A 172 54.26 6.56 -63.51
CA LEU A 172 54.58 5.87 -64.77
C LEU A 172 54.29 6.74 -65.98
N PHE A 173 53.51 7.83 -65.80
CA PHE A 173 53.18 8.80 -66.86
C PHE A 173 53.92 10.11 -66.74
N GLU A 174 54.90 10.23 -65.82
CA GLU A 174 55.87 11.34 -65.91
C GLU A 174 56.55 11.30 -67.27
N PRO A 175 56.26 12.22 -68.17
CA PRO A 175 56.93 12.21 -69.46
C PRO A 175 58.41 12.62 -69.27
N ASP A 176 59.24 11.96 -69.99
CA ASP A 176 60.70 12.29 -70.14
C ASP A 176 60.93 13.74 -70.70
N PHE A 177 60.00 14.67 -70.42
CA PHE A 177 60.02 16.06 -70.96
C PHE A 177 60.92 17.04 -70.19
N LEU A 178 61.63 16.60 -69.17
CA LEU A 178 62.52 17.49 -68.39
C LEU A 178 63.98 17.01 -68.43
N LYS A 179 64.34 16.36 -69.43
CA LYS A 179 65.76 16.10 -69.71
C LYS A 179 66.13 16.76 -71.02
N ASP A 180 66.30 18.08 -70.99
CA ASP A 180 67.19 18.87 -71.83
C ASP A 180 67.68 20.10 -71.08
#